data_38fc12a18a9e877cdbd1fd377d355ca2
#
_entry.id   38fc12a18a9e877cdbd1fd377d355ca2
#
_cell.length_a   1.000
_cell.length_b   1.000
_cell.length_c   1.000
_cell.angle_alpha   90.00
_cell.angle_beta   90.00
_cell.angle_gamma   90.00
#
_symmetry.space_group_name_H-M   'P 1'
#
loop_
_entity.id
_entity.type
_entity.pdbx_description
1 polymer ?
#
loop_
_entity_poly.entity_id
_entity_poly.type
_entity_poly.pdbx_seq_one_letter_code
_entity_poly.pdbx_strand_id
1 'polypeptide(L)'
;DDFEKIETPKFCPSCKTMLLKDEDKVRFYCPNTIDCPAQHVEKLIFAVWKTGFDIDWFWEKQVELFLELGIIKSLSDIFKISEKREQILELEWFKEKSVNNLILWVENAKNMDITTFLTALSIPWVGKKTAKTISKLFKSKTDLLFFSYTIEDLIVLEDIWPEIGQNVIDYFSSENHLKIISELLELLNINYYKEKEILGNSIFRDKTMCITWSFMDFSREELTKKLEDVWWKFVSSVSKNTDFLLAWEKAWSKLEKANSLWVQVITLDYFITNL
;
A
#
# COMPACT_ATOMS: atom_id res chain seq x y z
N ASP A 1 45.29 -12.30 -13.53
CA ASP A 1 44.18 -11.39 -13.23
C ASP A 1 43.97 -11.43 -11.73
N ASP A 2 44.58 -10.45 -11.03
CA ASP A 2 44.34 -10.26 -9.60
C ASP A 2 42.99 -9.59 -9.40
N PHE A 3 41.95 -10.40 -9.26
CA PHE A 3 40.65 -9.91 -8.78
C PHE A 3 40.76 -9.68 -7.28
N GLU A 4 40.70 -8.44 -6.84
CA GLU A 4 40.54 -8.12 -5.43
C GLU A 4 39.26 -8.77 -4.89
N LYS A 5 39.40 -9.61 -3.88
CA LYS A 5 38.25 -10.30 -3.26
C LYS A 5 37.45 -9.25 -2.51
N ILE A 6 36.23 -8.96 -3.02
CA ILE A 6 35.30 -8.04 -2.35
C ILE A 6 34.91 -8.66 -1.00
N GLU A 7 35.36 -8.06 0.08
CA GLU A 7 34.95 -8.48 1.42
C GLU A 7 33.59 -7.90 1.76
N THR A 8 32.71 -8.78 2.24
CA THR A 8 31.40 -8.35 2.71
C THR A 8 31.54 -7.51 3.96
N PRO A 9 30.95 -6.31 4.04
CA PRO A 9 31.05 -5.46 5.22
C PRO A 9 30.40 -6.16 6.43
N LYS A 10 31.08 -6.10 7.58
CA LYS A 10 30.59 -6.65 8.86
C LYS A 10 29.64 -5.68 9.59
N PHE A 11 29.78 -4.40 9.32
CA PHE A 11 29.04 -3.33 9.98
C PHE A 11 28.30 -2.47 8.95
N CYS A 12 27.15 -1.95 9.36
CA CYS A 12 26.39 -1.01 8.55
C CYS A 12 27.23 0.24 8.25
N PRO A 13 27.39 0.63 6.98
CA PRO A 13 28.19 1.81 6.64
C PRO A 13 27.63 3.10 7.23
N SER A 14 26.31 3.18 7.42
CA SER A 14 25.60 4.36 7.95
C SER A 14 25.63 4.43 9.48
N CYS A 15 25.09 3.44 10.19
CA CYS A 15 24.91 3.50 11.65
C CYS A 15 25.93 2.65 12.44
N LYS A 16 26.87 1.95 11.78
CA LYS A 16 27.89 1.09 12.40
C LYS A 16 27.35 -0.11 13.20
N THR A 17 26.06 -0.38 13.17
CA THR A 17 25.48 -1.59 13.75
C THR A 17 25.98 -2.83 13.01
N MET A 18 26.24 -3.91 13.72
CA MET A 18 26.65 -5.18 13.11
C MET A 18 25.55 -5.69 12.18
N LEU A 19 25.94 -6.05 10.95
CA LEU A 19 25.00 -6.60 9.97
C LEU A 19 24.64 -8.04 10.33
N LEU A 20 23.38 -8.39 10.16
CA LEU A 20 22.89 -9.75 10.28
C LEU A 20 22.76 -10.38 8.89
N LYS A 21 22.89 -11.70 8.88
CA LYS A 21 22.65 -12.52 7.70
C LYS A 21 21.58 -13.55 8.05
N ASP A 22 20.55 -13.64 7.26
CA ASP A 22 19.59 -14.74 7.37
C ASP A 22 20.29 -16.06 7.00
N GLU A 23 20.11 -17.11 7.80
CA GLU A 23 20.80 -18.40 7.61
C GLU A 23 20.57 -19.00 6.22
N ASP A 24 19.36 -18.82 5.67
CA ASP A 24 18.95 -19.36 4.37
C ASP A 24 19.10 -18.37 3.20
N LYS A 25 19.61 -17.15 3.44
CA LYS A 25 19.72 -16.09 2.42
C LYS A 25 21.15 -15.59 2.29
N VAL A 26 21.52 -15.16 1.09
CA VAL A 26 22.83 -14.53 0.83
C VAL A 26 22.89 -13.08 1.31
N ARG A 27 21.75 -12.51 1.68
CA ARG A 27 21.59 -11.10 1.98
C ARG A 27 22.04 -10.75 3.40
N PHE A 28 22.86 -9.70 3.50
CA PHE A 28 23.17 -9.02 4.76
C PHE A 28 22.25 -7.82 4.92
N TYR A 29 21.81 -7.55 6.15
CA TYR A 29 20.95 -6.40 6.44
C TYR A 29 21.29 -5.79 7.79
N CYS A 30 20.98 -4.52 7.94
CA CYS A 30 21.12 -3.79 9.20
C CYS A 30 19.88 -3.99 10.07
N PRO A 31 20.01 -4.58 11.28
CA PRO A 31 18.86 -4.80 12.16
C PRO A 31 18.36 -3.53 12.86
N ASN A 32 19.15 -2.43 12.82
CA ASN A 32 18.73 -1.16 13.42
C ASN A 32 17.68 -0.47 12.55
N THR A 33 16.44 -0.84 12.69
CA THR A 33 15.31 -0.31 11.88
C THR A 33 14.80 1.04 12.39
N ILE A 34 15.20 1.47 13.59
CA ILE A 34 14.72 2.70 14.24
C ILE A 34 15.69 3.84 14.01
N ASP A 35 16.99 3.63 14.37
CA ASP A 35 17.96 4.72 14.43
C ASP A 35 19.00 4.69 13.28
N CYS A 36 18.83 3.82 12.29
CA CYS A 36 19.72 3.81 11.14
C CYS A 36 19.38 4.97 10.18
N PRO A 37 20.28 5.97 9.99
CA PRO A 37 19.98 7.12 9.14
C PRO A 37 19.63 6.74 7.70
N ALA A 38 20.36 5.78 7.10
CA ALA A 38 20.05 5.33 5.74
C ALA A 38 18.64 4.70 5.64
N GLN A 39 18.26 3.85 6.61
CA GLN A 39 16.91 3.27 6.62
C GLN A 39 15.83 4.32 6.87
N HIS A 40 16.14 5.33 7.66
CA HIS A 40 15.21 6.43 7.92
C HIS A 40 14.91 7.21 6.63
N VAL A 41 15.96 7.58 5.89
CA VAL A 41 15.81 8.24 4.57
C VAL A 41 14.97 7.40 3.62
N GLU A 42 15.32 6.12 3.46
CA GLU A 42 14.59 5.20 2.57
C GLU A 42 13.11 5.03 2.95
N LYS A 43 12.79 4.98 4.24
CA LYS A 43 11.39 4.92 4.71
C LYS A 43 10.61 6.18 4.32
N LEU A 44 11.20 7.36 4.44
CA LEU A 44 10.55 8.61 4.06
C LEU A 44 10.38 8.69 2.53
N ILE A 45 11.39 8.30 1.75
CA ILE A 45 11.29 8.22 0.29
C ILE A 45 10.17 7.25 -0.11
N PHE A 46 10.16 6.03 0.46
CA PHE A 46 9.12 5.05 0.17
C PHE A 46 7.72 5.57 0.53
N ALA A 47 7.59 6.27 1.66
CA ALA A 47 6.31 6.79 2.11
C ALA A 47 5.71 7.83 1.16
N VAL A 48 6.53 8.71 0.56
CA VAL A 48 6.04 9.73 -0.38
C VAL A 48 5.76 9.18 -1.79
N TRP A 49 6.31 8.03 -2.13
CA TRP A 49 6.15 7.44 -3.46
C TRP A 49 4.71 6.97 -3.73
N LYS A 50 4.43 6.67 -5.00
CA LYS A 50 3.15 6.15 -5.52
C LYS A 50 2.64 4.90 -4.78
N THR A 51 3.53 4.10 -4.22
CA THR A 51 3.19 2.92 -3.42
C THR A 51 2.80 3.25 -1.99
N GLY A 52 3.24 4.41 -1.47
CA GLY A 52 2.92 4.93 -0.15
C GLY A 52 1.80 5.96 -0.22
N PHE A 53 2.06 7.18 0.24
CA PHE A 53 1.09 8.29 0.29
C PHE A 53 0.78 8.92 -1.06
N ASP A 54 1.49 8.54 -2.14
CA ASP A 54 1.30 9.03 -3.51
C ASP A 54 1.34 10.57 -3.61
N ILE A 55 2.39 11.16 -3.06
CA ILE A 55 2.59 12.61 -3.09
C ILE A 55 3.36 12.98 -4.35
N ASP A 56 2.66 13.43 -5.38
CA ASP A 56 3.29 13.90 -6.61
C ASP A 56 4.26 15.08 -6.34
N TRP A 57 5.31 15.20 -7.18
CA TRP A 57 6.33 16.23 -7.07
C TRP A 57 7.16 16.21 -5.78
N PHE A 58 7.07 15.15 -4.98
CA PHE A 58 7.91 14.95 -3.82
C PHE A 58 8.89 13.79 -4.06
N TRP A 59 9.93 14.08 -4.83
CA TRP A 59 10.90 13.10 -5.28
C TRP A 59 11.99 12.82 -4.24
N GLU A 60 12.68 11.69 -4.39
CA GLU A 60 13.81 11.26 -3.55
C GLU A 60 14.78 12.41 -3.20
N LYS A 61 15.29 13.14 -4.21
CA LYS A 61 16.22 14.25 -4.00
C LYS A 61 15.64 15.40 -3.17
N GLN A 62 14.34 15.62 -3.21
CA GLN A 62 13.69 16.64 -2.39
C GLN A 62 13.52 16.16 -0.95
N VAL A 63 13.22 14.88 -0.75
CA VAL A 63 13.18 14.26 0.58
C VAL A 63 14.55 14.35 1.24
N GLU A 64 15.62 13.96 0.53
CA GLU A 64 16.99 14.07 1.00
C GLU A 64 17.36 15.51 1.36
N LEU A 65 17.11 16.46 0.45
CA LEU A 65 17.37 17.88 0.68
C LEU A 65 16.62 18.42 1.90
N PHE A 66 15.34 18.08 2.04
CA PHE A 66 14.54 18.55 3.17
C PHE A 66 14.96 17.93 4.50
N LEU A 67 15.47 16.69 4.47
CA LEU A 67 16.10 16.06 5.63
C LEU A 67 17.40 16.76 6.01
N GLU A 68 18.29 17.01 5.04
CA GLU A 68 19.56 17.70 5.26
C GLU A 68 19.36 19.10 5.85
N LEU A 69 18.38 19.83 5.36
CA LEU A 69 18.03 21.18 5.84
C LEU A 69 17.17 21.18 7.12
N GLY A 70 16.79 20.00 7.62
CA GLY A 70 15.94 19.86 8.80
C GLY A 70 14.52 20.38 8.63
N ILE A 71 14.05 20.56 7.38
CA ILE A 71 12.67 20.93 7.06
C ILE A 71 11.71 19.81 7.45
N ILE A 72 12.08 18.56 7.15
CA ILE A 72 11.41 17.35 7.62
C ILE A 72 12.37 16.52 8.46
N LYS A 73 11.86 15.78 9.43
CA LYS A 73 12.62 14.85 10.29
C LYS A 73 11.88 13.52 10.46
N SER A 74 10.59 13.50 10.23
CA SER A 74 9.71 12.35 10.45
C SER A 74 8.61 12.27 9.40
N LEU A 75 7.85 11.18 9.37
CA LEU A 75 6.69 11.03 8.51
C LEU A 75 5.62 12.10 8.76
N SER A 76 5.44 12.51 10.02
CA SER A 76 4.46 13.54 10.38
C SER A 76 4.84 14.92 9.84
N ASP A 77 6.14 15.24 9.72
CA ASP A 77 6.60 16.53 9.21
C ASP A 77 6.27 16.71 7.72
N ILE A 78 6.15 15.61 6.96
CA ILE A 78 5.71 15.65 5.57
C ILE A 78 4.36 16.35 5.46
N PHE A 79 3.43 16.05 6.36
CA PHE A 79 2.08 16.61 6.35
C PHE A 79 1.98 17.99 7.00
N LYS A 80 3.08 18.49 7.58
CA LYS A 80 3.23 19.85 8.12
C LYS A 80 4.03 20.79 7.21
N ILE A 81 4.29 20.37 5.97
CA ILE A 81 5.17 21.09 5.04
C ILE A 81 4.64 22.50 4.70
N SER A 82 3.33 22.72 4.77
CA SER A 82 2.71 24.04 4.61
C SER A 82 3.19 25.06 5.66
N GLU A 83 3.51 24.61 6.87
CA GLU A 83 4.07 25.45 7.95
C GLU A 83 5.51 25.90 7.65
N LYS A 84 6.19 25.23 6.73
CA LYS A 84 7.57 25.49 6.31
C LYS A 84 7.66 26.26 4.99
N ARG A 85 6.52 26.77 4.48
CA ARG A 85 6.41 27.42 3.18
C ARG A 85 7.48 28.49 2.95
N GLU A 86 7.65 29.41 3.89
CA GLU A 86 8.62 30.51 3.77
C GLU A 86 10.06 29.95 3.69
N GLN A 87 10.40 29.00 4.54
CA GLN A 87 11.72 28.36 4.54
C GLN A 87 12.02 27.66 3.20
N ILE A 88 11.00 27.03 2.59
CA ILE A 88 11.15 26.36 1.30
C ILE A 88 11.30 27.38 0.17
N LEU A 89 10.62 28.52 0.24
CA LEU A 89 10.73 29.59 -0.76
C LEU A 89 12.11 30.26 -0.79
N GLU A 90 12.85 30.24 0.31
CA GLU A 90 14.23 30.71 0.37
C GLU A 90 15.22 29.85 -0.42
N LEU A 91 14.83 28.61 -0.75
CA LEU A 91 15.67 27.69 -1.52
C LEU A 91 15.67 28.08 -3.01
N GLU A 92 16.86 28.14 -3.61
CA GLU A 92 17.08 28.62 -4.99
C GLU A 92 16.20 27.91 -6.04
N TRP A 93 15.96 26.62 -5.84
CA TRP A 93 15.22 25.76 -6.79
C TRP A 93 13.70 25.78 -6.61
N PHE A 94 13.20 26.40 -5.53
CA PHE A 94 11.79 26.44 -5.22
C PHE A 94 11.21 27.83 -5.49
N LYS A 95 10.19 27.89 -6.35
CA LYS A 95 9.44 29.10 -6.66
C LYS A 95 8.00 28.96 -6.18
N GLU A 96 7.28 30.03 -6.05
CA GLU A 96 5.87 30.08 -5.60
C GLU A 96 5.02 28.95 -6.16
N LYS A 97 5.08 28.74 -7.49
CA LYS A 97 4.28 27.71 -8.16
C LYS A 97 4.64 26.30 -7.71
N SER A 98 5.94 25.99 -7.57
CA SER A 98 6.39 24.65 -7.17
C SER A 98 6.06 24.37 -5.71
N VAL A 99 6.21 25.36 -4.83
CA VAL A 99 5.86 25.24 -3.41
C VAL A 99 4.36 25.08 -3.22
N ASN A 100 3.54 25.88 -3.92
CA ASN A 100 2.09 25.76 -3.86
C ASN A 100 1.60 24.40 -4.38
N ASN A 101 2.21 23.86 -5.45
CA ASN A 101 1.90 22.54 -5.94
C ASN A 101 2.25 21.45 -4.91
N LEU A 102 3.44 21.52 -4.32
CA LEU A 102 3.86 20.57 -3.30
C LEU A 102 2.88 20.57 -2.12
N ILE A 103 2.54 21.75 -1.61
CA ILE A 103 1.56 21.87 -0.53
C ILE A 103 0.20 21.28 -0.93
N LEU A 104 -0.27 21.57 -2.13
CA LEU A 104 -1.54 21.03 -2.65
C LEU A 104 -1.54 19.50 -2.69
N TRP A 105 -0.45 18.89 -3.19
CA TRP A 105 -0.34 17.43 -3.25
C TRP A 105 -0.26 16.80 -1.86
N VAL A 106 0.46 17.41 -0.93
CA VAL A 106 0.49 16.96 0.47
C VAL A 106 -0.90 17.07 1.11
N GLU A 107 -1.63 18.15 0.89
CA GLU A 107 -3.00 18.31 1.43
C GLU A 107 -3.96 17.27 0.83
N ASN A 108 -3.86 16.98 -0.45
CA ASN A 108 -4.65 15.92 -1.09
C ASN A 108 -4.34 14.53 -0.50
N ALA A 109 -3.07 14.25 -0.24
CA ALA A 109 -2.61 12.99 0.32
C ALA A 109 -3.06 12.77 1.78
N LYS A 110 -3.52 13.80 2.49
CA LYS A 110 -4.09 13.65 3.84
C LYS A 110 -5.36 12.78 3.87
N ASN A 111 -6.05 12.66 2.73
CA ASN A 111 -7.26 11.83 2.63
C ASN A 111 -6.90 10.49 1.95
N MET A 112 -6.82 9.44 2.72
CA MET A 112 -6.41 8.13 2.22
C MET A 112 -7.21 6.98 2.80
N ASP A 113 -7.13 5.81 2.19
CA ASP A 113 -7.64 4.57 2.79
C ASP A 113 -6.61 3.92 3.72
N ILE A 114 -7.10 3.08 4.61
CA ILE A 114 -6.29 2.36 5.61
C ILE A 114 -5.21 1.48 4.95
N THR A 115 -5.44 0.93 3.76
CA THR A 115 -4.46 0.11 3.03
C THR A 115 -3.26 0.95 2.61
N THR A 116 -3.51 2.14 2.07
CA THR A 116 -2.48 3.13 1.71
C THR A 116 -1.67 3.55 2.94
N PHE A 117 -2.35 3.87 4.04
CA PHE A 117 -1.71 4.22 5.31
C PHE A 117 -0.78 3.11 5.79
N LEU A 118 -1.26 1.87 5.90
CA LEU A 118 -0.47 0.72 6.34
C LEU A 118 0.72 0.43 5.41
N THR A 119 0.55 0.61 4.10
CA THR A 119 1.63 0.44 3.13
C THR A 119 2.72 1.48 3.36
N ALA A 120 2.35 2.75 3.56
CA ALA A 120 3.28 3.86 3.76
C ALA A 120 4.08 3.76 5.07
N LEU A 121 3.58 3.04 6.09
CA LEU A 121 4.31 2.79 7.34
C LEU A 121 5.58 1.94 7.15
N SER A 122 5.79 1.34 5.97
CA SER A 122 6.98 0.54 5.64
C SER A 122 7.25 -0.59 6.63
N ILE A 123 6.20 -1.26 7.11
CA ILE A 123 6.33 -2.44 7.96
C ILE A 123 7.07 -3.53 7.17
N PRO A 124 8.12 -4.18 7.72
CA PRO A 124 8.89 -5.19 6.99
C PRO A 124 8.00 -6.29 6.39
N TRP A 125 8.20 -6.59 5.10
CA TRP A 125 7.44 -7.57 4.32
C TRP A 125 5.95 -7.26 4.09
N VAL A 126 5.46 -6.12 4.57
CA VAL A 126 4.08 -5.66 4.32
C VAL A 126 4.06 -4.75 3.10
N GLY A 127 3.83 -5.35 1.93
CA GLY A 127 3.54 -4.63 0.69
C GLY A 127 2.04 -4.34 0.54
N LYS A 128 1.63 -3.68 -0.55
CA LYS A 128 0.23 -3.27 -0.80
C LYS A 128 -0.78 -4.43 -0.69
N LYS A 129 -0.44 -5.64 -1.18
CA LYS A 129 -1.32 -6.82 -1.10
C LYS A 129 -1.53 -7.24 0.36
N THR A 130 -0.46 -7.39 1.10
CA THR A 130 -0.48 -7.73 2.53
C THR A 130 -1.18 -6.66 3.35
N ALA A 131 -0.89 -5.38 3.09
CA ALA A 131 -1.57 -4.26 3.71
C ALA A 131 -3.10 -4.29 3.47
N LYS A 132 -3.55 -4.66 2.26
CA LYS A 132 -4.99 -4.85 1.95
C LYS A 132 -5.60 -5.98 2.78
N THR A 133 -4.87 -7.06 3.01
CA THR A 133 -5.35 -8.18 3.85
C THR A 133 -5.49 -7.75 5.30
N ILE A 134 -4.43 -7.17 5.89
CA ILE A 134 -4.46 -6.76 7.30
C ILE A 134 -5.32 -5.51 7.54
N SER A 135 -5.61 -4.69 6.53
CA SER A 135 -6.46 -3.50 6.67
C SER A 135 -7.87 -3.83 7.19
N LYS A 136 -8.35 -5.04 6.94
CA LYS A 136 -9.64 -5.54 7.42
C LYS A 136 -9.74 -5.60 8.96
N LEU A 137 -8.61 -5.62 9.64
CA LEU A 137 -8.53 -5.62 11.10
C LEU A 137 -8.74 -4.21 11.69
N PHE A 138 -8.54 -3.16 10.89
CA PHE A 138 -8.58 -1.77 11.34
C PHE A 138 -9.88 -1.09 10.92
N LYS A 139 -10.85 -1.09 11.82
CA LYS A 139 -12.19 -0.50 11.62
C LYS A 139 -12.27 0.93 12.16
N SER A 140 -11.28 1.33 12.97
CA SER A 140 -11.23 2.63 13.64
C SER A 140 -9.81 3.06 13.99
N LYS A 141 -9.67 4.33 14.40
CA LYS A 141 -8.44 4.88 14.97
C LYS A 141 -7.96 4.07 16.19
N THR A 142 -8.89 3.58 16.98
CA THR A 142 -8.60 2.81 18.21
C THR A 142 -7.84 1.53 17.88
N ASP A 143 -8.19 0.84 16.80
CA ASP A 143 -7.55 -0.42 16.43
C ASP A 143 -6.09 -0.25 16.04
N LEU A 144 -5.71 0.94 15.54
CA LEU A 144 -4.31 1.29 15.25
C LEU A 144 -3.49 1.57 16.50
N LEU A 145 -4.11 2.15 17.54
CA LEU A 145 -3.43 2.54 18.76
C LEU A 145 -3.40 1.43 19.81
N PHE A 146 -4.39 0.53 19.76
CA PHE A 146 -4.55 -0.57 20.71
C PHE A 146 -4.62 -1.92 19.98
N PHE A 147 -3.57 -2.18 19.16
CA PHE A 147 -3.46 -3.43 18.43
C PHE A 147 -3.32 -4.62 19.39
N SER A 148 -4.25 -5.55 19.34
CA SER A 148 -4.35 -6.67 20.30
C SER A 148 -4.42 -8.05 19.63
N TYR A 149 -4.10 -8.14 18.35
CA TYR A 149 -4.11 -9.42 17.62
C TYR A 149 -2.86 -10.24 17.94
N THR A 150 -3.06 -11.55 18.07
CA THR A 150 -1.98 -12.52 18.25
C THR A 150 -1.44 -13.01 16.90
N ILE A 151 -0.34 -13.78 16.95
CA ILE A 151 0.21 -14.39 15.75
C ILE A 151 -0.78 -15.37 15.11
N GLU A 152 -1.53 -16.11 15.94
CA GLU A 152 -2.56 -17.05 15.51
C GLU A 152 -3.69 -16.35 14.76
N ASP A 153 -4.09 -15.16 15.20
CA ASP A 153 -5.11 -14.35 14.52
C ASP A 153 -4.66 -13.86 13.16
N LEU A 154 -3.37 -13.59 13.00
CA LEU A 154 -2.82 -13.06 11.78
C LEU A 154 -2.55 -14.13 10.72
N ILE A 155 -2.02 -15.29 11.11
CA ILE A 155 -1.64 -16.35 10.15
C ILE A 155 -2.84 -17.05 9.51
N VAL A 156 -4.06 -16.89 10.04
CA VAL A 156 -5.28 -17.39 9.38
C VAL A 156 -5.72 -16.51 8.21
N LEU A 157 -5.16 -15.29 8.11
CA LEU A 157 -5.44 -14.40 7.00
C LEU A 157 -4.69 -14.83 5.74
N GLU A 158 -5.29 -14.60 4.58
CA GLU A 158 -4.69 -14.93 3.28
C GLU A 158 -3.34 -14.20 3.09
N ASP A 159 -2.31 -14.95 2.67
CA ASP A 159 -0.95 -14.43 2.39
C ASP A 159 -0.20 -13.85 3.61
N ILE A 160 -0.60 -14.18 4.83
CA ILE A 160 0.13 -13.80 6.04
C ILE A 160 0.92 -15.00 6.57
N TRP A 161 2.23 -14.95 6.39
CA TRP A 161 3.17 -15.94 6.94
C TRP A 161 3.57 -15.54 8.37
N PRO A 162 4.03 -16.49 9.22
CA PRO A 162 4.42 -16.18 10.59
C PRO A 162 5.40 -15.02 10.73
N GLU A 163 6.40 -14.92 9.83
CA GLU A 163 7.37 -13.82 9.84
C GLU A 163 6.71 -12.46 9.59
N ILE A 164 5.73 -12.40 8.68
CA ILE A 164 4.98 -11.18 8.40
C ILE A 164 4.10 -10.81 9.60
N GLY A 165 3.40 -11.79 10.14
CA GLY A 165 2.57 -11.59 11.34
C GLY A 165 3.39 -11.05 12.51
N GLN A 166 4.58 -11.61 12.77
CA GLN A 166 5.48 -11.15 13.81
C GLN A 166 5.93 -9.70 13.58
N ASN A 167 6.33 -9.34 12.34
CA ASN A 167 6.70 -7.96 12.01
C ASN A 167 5.56 -6.97 12.25
N VAL A 168 4.33 -7.36 11.97
CA VAL A 168 3.14 -6.52 12.25
C VAL A 168 2.97 -6.33 13.75
N ILE A 169 3.05 -7.41 14.54
CA ILE A 169 2.95 -7.35 16.01
C ILE A 169 4.06 -6.47 16.59
N ASP A 170 5.31 -6.71 16.19
CA ASP A 170 6.47 -5.94 16.67
C ASP A 170 6.35 -4.45 16.34
N TYR A 171 5.83 -4.13 15.15
CA TYR A 171 5.61 -2.75 14.74
C TYR A 171 4.60 -2.04 15.62
N PHE A 172 3.42 -2.65 15.83
CA PHE A 172 2.34 -2.08 16.65
C PHE A 172 2.56 -2.22 18.16
N SER A 173 3.57 -2.99 18.60
CA SER A 173 3.99 -3.07 20.00
C SER A 173 5.09 -2.06 20.35
N SER A 174 5.70 -1.41 19.37
CA SER A 174 6.79 -0.46 19.58
C SER A 174 6.25 0.91 19.97
N GLU A 175 6.65 1.43 21.12
CA GLU A 175 6.27 2.78 21.59
C GLU A 175 6.65 3.87 20.59
N ASN A 176 7.83 3.75 19.95
CA ASN A 176 8.28 4.69 18.93
C ASN A 176 7.35 4.71 17.71
N HIS A 177 6.96 3.53 17.22
CA HIS A 177 6.03 3.44 16.09
C HIS A 177 4.63 3.92 16.46
N LEU A 178 4.14 3.59 17.66
CA LEU A 178 2.85 4.08 18.15
C LEU A 178 2.81 5.61 18.27
N LYS A 179 3.92 6.23 18.68
CA LYS A 179 4.05 7.68 18.69
C LYS A 179 3.92 8.27 17.29
N ILE A 180 4.63 7.71 16.30
CA ILE A 180 4.54 8.14 14.89
C ILE A 180 3.11 7.98 14.39
N ILE A 181 2.47 6.83 14.65
CA ILE A 181 1.08 6.57 14.28
C ILE A 181 0.15 7.61 14.92
N SER A 182 0.31 7.90 16.21
CA SER A 182 -0.51 8.89 16.92
C SER A 182 -0.40 10.28 16.29
N GLU A 183 0.81 10.73 15.98
CA GLU A 183 1.06 12.00 15.31
C GLU A 183 0.41 12.06 13.91
N LEU A 184 0.54 10.99 13.13
CA LEU A 184 -0.08 10.89 11.81
C LEU A 184 -1.62 10.91 11.89
N LEU A 185 -2.20 10.23 12.89
CA LEU A 185 -3.64 10.18 13.09
C LEU A 185 -4.28 11.53 13.48
N GLU A 186 -3.47 12.50 13.93
CA GLU A 186 -3.92 13.88 14.16
C GLU A 186 -3.93 14.72 12.86
N LEU A 187 -3.15 14.33 11.87
CA LEU A 187 -2.95 15.06 10.63
C LEU A 187 -3.74 14.49 9.45
N LEU A 188 -4.10 13.20 9.50
CA LEU A 188 -4.65 12.44 8.39
C LEU A 188 -6.12 12.08 8.59
N ASN A 189 -6.86 12.09 7.49
CA ASN A 189 -8.23 11.60 7.39
C ASN A 189 -8.20 10.19 6.79
N ILE A 190 -8.19 9.16 7.65
CA ILE A 190 -8.10 7.78 7.21
C ILE A 190 -9.49 7.18 7.04
N ASN A 191 -9.79 6.67 5.86
CA ASN A 191 -10.96 5.85 5.59
C ASN A 191 -10.67 4.42 6.04
N TYR A 192 -11.20 4.06 7.20
CA TYR A 192 -11.05 2.72 7.79
C TYR A 192 -11.85 1.68 7.04
N TYR A 193 -11.47 0.41 7.22
CA TYR A 193 -12.21 -0.70 6.68
C TYR A 193 -13.63 -0.71 7.25
N LYS A 194 -14.59 -0.68 6.36
CA LYS A 194 -16.01 -0.89 6.68
C LYS A 194 -16.40 -2.24 6.12
N GLU A 195 -16.86 -3.13 6.98
CA GLU A 195 -17.60 -4.27 6.49
C GLU A 195 -18.81 -3.73 5.71
N LYS A 196 -18.83 -3.99 4.41
CA LYS A 196 -19.97 -3.60 3.62
C LYS A 196 -21.17 -4.41 4.10
N GLU A 197 -22.20 -3.75 4.57
CA GLU A 197 -23.51 -4.36 4.66
C GLU A 197 -23.83 -4.85 3.25
N ILE A 198 -23.86 -6.15 3.09
CA ILE A 198 -24.22 -6.79 1.83
C ILE A 198 -25.69 -6.46 1.62
N LEU A 199 -25.96 -5.41 0.86
CA LEU A 199 -27.29 -5.09 0.38
C LEU A 199 -27.70 -6.21 -0.59
N GLY A 200 -28.48 -7.15 -0.06
CA GLY A 200 -29.19 -8.14 -0.84
C GLY A 200 -28.47 -9.48 -1.05
N ASN A 201 -29.26 -10.49 -1.39
CA ASN A 201 -28.81 -11.81 -1.85
C ASN A 201 -28.32 -11.71 -3.31
N SER A 202 -27.18 -11.07 -3.57
CA SER A 202 -26.60 -11.09 -4.91
C SER A 202 -26.26 -12.51 -5.32
N ILE A 203 -26.75 -12.94 -6.48
CA ILE A 203 -26.47 -14.27 -7.06
C ILE A 203 -24.97 -14.47 -7.37
N PHE A 204 -24.19 -13.42 -7.30
CA PHE A 204 -22.77 -13.38 -7.63
C PHE A 204 -21.85 -13.51 -6.42
N ARG A 205 -22.40 -13.61 -5.23
CA ARG A 205 -21.62 -13.75 -4.00
C ARG A 205 -20.68 -14.97 -4.07
N ASP A 206 -19.42 -14.78 -3.68
CA ASP A 206 -18.37 -15.81 -3.66
C ASP A 206 -18.02 -16.41 -5.04
N LYS A 207 -18.47 -15.76 -6.12
CA LYS A 207 -18.26 -16.20 -7.49
C LYS A 207 -17.00 -15.61 -8.13
N THR A 208 -16.38 -16.38 -9.01
CA THR A 208 -15.21 -15.95 -9.79
C THR A 208 -15.66 -15.40 -11.14
N MET A 209 -15.30 -14.17 -11.47
CA MET A 209 -15.70 -13.50 -12.70
C MET A 209 -14.51 -13.10 -13.57
N CYS A 210 -14.65 -13.32 -14.87
CA CYS A 210 -13.77 -12.79 -15.90
C CYS A 210 -14.47 -11.64 -16.64
N ILE A 211 -13.76 -10.54 -16.88
CA ILE A 211 -14.30 -9.38 -17.61
C ILE A 211 -13.57 -9.22 -18.94
N THR A 212 -14.31 -8.89 -20.00
CA THR A 212 -13.73 -8.51 -21.29
C THR A 212 -13.30 -7.04 -21.34
N TRP A 213 -12.41 -6.68 -22.25
CA TRP A 213 -11.51 -5.52 -22.20
C TRP A 213 -12.09 -4.15 -22.55
N SER A 214 -13.36 -3.91 -22.80
CA SER A 214 -13.83 -2.56 -23.08
C SER A 214 -15.29 -2.32 -22.74
N PHE A 215 -15.51 -1.47 -21.79
CA PHE A 215 -16.78 -0.78 -21.57
C PHE A 215 -16.57 0.69 -21.91
N MET A 216 -17.44 1.28 -22.72
CA MET A 216 -17.26 2.66 -23.22
C MET A 216 -17.30 3.71 -22.10
N ASP A 217 -17.92 3.40 -20.96
CA ASP A 217 -18.19 4.36 -19.89
C ASP A 217 -17.34 4.17 -18.61
N PHE A 218 -16.55 3.08 -18.52
CA PHE A 218 -15.75 2.79 -17.32
C PHE A 218 -14.40 2.22 -17.68
N SER A 219 -13.34 2.75 -17.07
CA SER A 219 -12.03 2.11 -17.11
C SER A 219 -12.05 0.77 -16.37
N ARG A 220 -11.16 -0.15 -16.75
CA ARG A 220 -11.01 -1.44 -16.06
C ARG A 220 -10.77 -1.26 -14.56
N GLU A 221 -10.00 -0.24 -14.19
CA GLU A 221 -9.65 0.06 -12.81
C GLU A 221 -10.85 0.57 -12.02
N GLU A 222 -11.69 1.41 -12.60
CA GLU A 222 -12.94 1.90 -11.99
C GLU A 222 -13.97 0.79 -11.82
N LEU A 223 -14.14 -0.07 -12.84
CA LEU A 223 -15.00 -1.25 -12.75
C LEU A 223 -14.46 -2.23 -11.72
N THR A 224 -13.17 -2.55 -11.76
CA THR A 224 -12.56 -3.46 -10.78
C THR A 224 -12.72 -2.90 -9.36
N LYS A 225 -12.54 -1.59 -9.15
CA LYS A 225 -12.72 -0.95 -7.85
C LYS A 225 -14.17 -0.97 -7.38
N LYS A 226 -15.14 -0.68 -8.26
CA LYS A 226 -16.57 -0.77 -7.94
C LYS A 226 -17.03 -2.20 -7.66
N LEU A 227 -16.41 -3.17 -8.29
CA LEU A 227 -16.80 -4.58 -8.25
C LEU A 227 -16.01 -5.36 -7.17
N GLU A 228 -14.78 -5.00 -6.85
CA GLU A 228 -14.07 -5.47 -5.64
C GLU A 228 -14.82 -5.07 -4.37
N ASP A 229 -15.67 -4.07 -4.51
CA ASP A 229 -16.57 -3.61 -3.47
C ASP A 229 -17.69 -4.64 -3.14
N VAL A 230 -17.88 -5.70 -3.92
CA VAL A 230 -18.99 -6.67 -3.77
C VAL A 230 -18.47 -8.13 -3.66
N TRP A 231 -17.38 -8.41 -2.95
CA TRP A 231 -16.86 -9.76 -2.64
C TRP A 231 -16.68 -10.71 -3.84
N TRP A 232 -15.96 -10.25 -4.89
CA TRP A 232 -15.78 -11.03 -6.11
C TRP A 232 -14.32 -11.31 -6.38
N LYS A 233 -14.05 -12.50 -6.89
CA LYS A 233 -12.72 -12.85 -7.34
C LYS A 233 -12.61 -12.58 -8.84
N PHE A 234 -11.84 -11.57 -9.23
CA PHE A 234 -11.56 -11.29 -10.63
C PHE A 234 -10.40 -12.11 -11.14
N VAL A 235 -10.62 -12.66 -12.35
CA VAL A 235 -9.58 -13.38 -13.08
C VAL A 235 -9.37 -12.72 -14.45
N SER A 236 -8.12 -12.70 -14.91
CA SER A 236 -7.75 -12.10 -16.20
C SER A 236 -8.11 -12.96 -17.40
N SER A 237 -8.31 -14.27 -17.17
CA SER A 237 -8.62 -15.25 -18.22
C SER A 237 -9.69 -16.23 -17.77
N VAL A 238 -10.50 -16.72 -18.73
CA VAL A 238 -11.52 -17.73 -18.48
C VAL A 238 -10.85 -19.09 -18.24
N SER A 239 -11.26 -19.78 -17.17
CA SER A 239 -10.80 -21.12 -16.79
C SER A 239 -11.97 -21.95 -16.26
N LYS A 240 -11.75 -23.22 -15.94
CA LYS A 240 -12.76 -24.10 -15.32
C LYS A 240 -13.27 -23.61 -13.95
N ASN A 241 -12.49 -22.73 -13.30
CA ASN A 241 -12.82 -22.14 -12.01
C ASN A 241 -13.47 -20.75 -12.14
N THR A 242 -13.87 -20.36 -13.36
CA THR A 242 -14.58 -19.11 -13.63
C THR A 242 -16.08 -19.39 -13.65
N ASP A 243 -16.85 -18.74 -12.80
CA ASP A 243 -18.31 -18.91 -12.73
C ASP A 243 -19.01 -18.07 -13.82
N PHE A 244 -18.57 -16.83 -14.02
CA PHE A 244 -19.18 -15.92 -14.95
C PHE A 244 -18.19 -15.22 -15.88
N LEU A 245 -18.58 -15.01 -17.12
CA LEU A 245 -17.91 -14.11 -18.05
C LEU A 245 -18.81 -12.90 -18.29
N LEU A 246 -18.40 -11.71 -17.84
CA LEU A 246 -19.03 -10.46 -18.21
C LEU A 246 -18.48 -10.03 -19.57
N ALA A 247 -19.30 -10.20 -20.61
CA ALA A 247 -18.87 -9.98 -21.98
C ALA A 247 -19.57 -8.77 -22.63
N TRP A 248 -18.79 -8.03 -23.43
CA TRP A 248 -19.29 -7.03 -24.38
C TRP A 248 -19.24 -7.57 -25.81
N GLU A 249 -19.98 -6.97 -26.73
CA GLU A 249 -20.29 -7.47 -28.08
C GLU A 249 -19.12 -7.88 -29.00
N LYS A 250 -17.85 -7.60 -28.64
CA LYS A 250 -16.67 -7.88 -29.51
C LYS A 250 -15.61 -8.82 -28.91
N ALA A 251 -15.94 -9.59 -27.91
CA ALA A 251 -14.96 -10.42 -27.17
C ALA A 251 -14.92 -11.88 -27.63
N TRP A 252 -14.77 -12.13 -28.94
CA TRP A 252 -14.90 -13.46 -29.59
C TRP A 252 -14.07 -14.58 -28.92
N SER A 253 -12.77 -14.37 -28.69
CA SER A 253 -11.88 -15.41 -28.14
C SER A 253 -12.21 -15.84 -26.71
N LYS A 254 -12.66 -14.90 -25.86
CA LYS A 254 -13.08 -15.23 -24.48
C LYS A 254 -14.47 -15.85 -24.44
N LEU A 255 -15.36 -15.45 -25.36
CA LEU A 255 -16.69 -16.05 -25.54
C LEU A 255 -16.60 -17.50 -25.97
N GLU A 256 -15.78 -17.82 -26.99
CA GLU A 256 -15.56 -19.21 -27.44
C GLU A 256 -15.02 -20.06 -26.29
N LYS A 257 -14.05 -19.53 -25.53
CA LYS A 257 -13.46 -20.25 -24.40
C LYS A 257 -14.48 -20.44 -23.26
N ALA A 258 -15.30 -19.46 -22.96
CA ALA A 258 -16.36 -19.56 -21.95
C ALA A 258 -17.37 -20.64 -22.35
N ASN A 259 -17.83 -20.61 -23.59
CA ASN A 259 -18.76 -21.62 -24.12
C ASN A 259 -18.16 -23.03 -24.07
N SER A 260 -16.88 -23.19 -24.43
CA SER A 260 -16.19 -24.50 -24.37
C SER A 260 -16.03 -25.05 -22.96
N LEU A 261 -16.01 -24.17 -21.95
CA LEU A 261 -15.83 -24.51 -20.53
C LEU A 261 -17.14 -24.45 -19.73
N TRP A 262 -18.27 -24.20 -20.40
CA TRP A 262 -19.59 -24.06 -19.78
C TRP A 262 -19.67 -22.93 -18.73
N VAL A 263 -18.87 -21.88 -18.91
CA VAL A 263 -18.89 -20.67 -18.08
C VAL A 263 -20.07 -19.80 -18.50
N GLN A 264 -20.87 -19.38 -17.54
CA GLN A 264 -22.05 -18.57 -17.83
C GLN A 264 -21.63 -17.18 -18.31
N VAL A 265 -22.11 -16.78 -19.52
CA VAL A 265 -21.87 -15.47 -20.09
C VAL A 265 -23.02 -14.55 -19.69
N ILE A 266 -22.71 -13.38 -19.15
CA ILE A 266 -23.68 -12.37 -18.70
C ILE A 266 -23.39 -11.03 -19.36
N THR A 267 -24.47 -10.25 -19.56
CA THR A 267 -24.40 -8.85 -20.03
C THR A 267 -24.24 -7.88 -18.87
N LEU A 268 -23.84 -6.64 -19.16
CA LEU A 268 -23.74 -5.59 -18.17
C LEU A 268 -25.09 -5.28 -17.51
N ASP A 269 -26.16 -5.24 -18.30
CA ASP A 269 -27.51 -4.97 -17.78
C ASP A 269 -27.99 -6.08 -16.83
N TYR A 270 -27.78 -7.35 -17.21
CA TYR A 270 -28.08 -8.48 -16.33
C TYR A 270 -27.29 -8.40 -15.03
N PHE A 271 -26.05 -8.01 -15.14
CA PHE A 271 -25.17 -7.84 -14.02
C PHE A 271 -25.64 -6.74 -13.06
N ILE A 272 -25.90 -5.53 -13.57
CA ILE A 272 -26.37 -4.37 -12.76
C ILE A 272 -27.73 -4.67 -12.08
N THR A 273 -28.61 -5.40 -12.78
CA THR A 273 -29.96 -5.73 -12.26
C THR A 273 -29.91 -6.76 -11.12
N ASN A 274 -28.86 -7.59 -11.04
CA ASN A 274 -28.72 -8.66 -10.04
C ASN A 274 -27.59 -8.41 -9.01
N LEU A 275 -27.07 -7.19 -8.97
CA LEU A 275 -26.17 -6.70 -7.95
C LEU A 275 -26.88 -6.61 -6.60
#